data_dea4f75b592130526a61dd7df8b7f526
#
_entry.id   dea4f75b592130526a61dd7df8b7f526
#
_cell.length_a   1.000
_cell.length_b   1.000
_cell.length_c   1.000
_cell.angle_alpha   90.00
_cell.angle_beta   90.00
_cell.angle_gamma   90.00
#
_symmetry.space_group_name_H-M   'P 1'
#
loop_
_entity.id
_entity.type
_entity.pdbx_description
1 polymer ?
#
loop_
_entity_poly.entity_id
_entity_poly.type
_entity_poly.pdbx_seq_one_letter_code
_entity_poly.pdbx_strand_id
1 'polypeptide(L)'
;ILDNVESRGLGDVYKIQIDVFGSRSRAYVQVQNGCDHRCTFCIIPYGRGNSRSVPAGVIVDQIKRLVDKGFNEVVLTGVDLTSWGADLPSAPKLGDLVMRILKLVPDLSRLRISSIDSIEVDENLMQAIATEKRLMPHLHLSLQHGDDLILKRMKRRHLRKDAIAFCEEARKVRPEITFGADIIAGFPTETEEHFQNSVNLIKECELTWLHIFPYSPREGTPAAKMPQVNGNQIKKRAAVLRDLGKKQVKSHLSSQLGKNHNILMENAYMGRTEQFTEVKFDKQQVEGSIVLGKITDANEKQLFATAI
;
A
#
# COMPACT_ATOMS: atom_id res chain seq x y z
N ILE A 1 14.93 26.67 -18.46
CA ILE A 1 14.16 25.71 -17.64
C ILE A 1 14.88 24.32 -17.58
N LEU A 2 15.97 24.12 -18.34
CA LEU A 2 16.73 22.86 -18.34
C LEU A 2 17.96 22.86 -17.40
N ASP A 3 18.34 24.01 -16.84
CA ASP A 3 19.57 24.14 -16.04
C ASP A 3 19.42 23.76 -14.55
N ASN A 4 18.24 23.29 -14.12
CA ASN A 4 18.00 22.93 -12.71
C ASN A 4 17.94 21.42 -12.43
N VAL A 5 18.30 20.56 -13.39
CA VAL A 5 18.22 19.10 -13.21
C VAL A 5 19.55 18.49 -12.74
N GLU A 6 20.68 19.16 -12.98
CA GLU A 6 22.01 18.62 -12.66
C GLU A 6 22.45 18.81 -11.20
N SER A 7 21.78 19.66 -10.42
CA SER A 7 22.19 19.91 -9.02
C SER A 7 21.47 19.04 -7.98
N ARG A 8 20.57 18.14 -8.38
CA ARG A 8 19.88 17.22 -7.45
C ARG A 8 20.69 15.94 -7.26
N GLY A 9 21.87 16.08 -6.70
CA GLY A 9 22.67 14.95 -6.24
C GLY A 9 22.06 14.20 -5.06
N LEU A 10 22.67 13.08 -4.68
CA LEU A 10 22.29 12.22 -3.55
C LEU A 10 21.97 12.98 -2.23
N GLY A 11 22.51 14.19 -2.05
CA GLY A 11 22.22 15.06 -0.91
C GLY A 11 20.76 15.51 -0.79
N ASP A 12 20.00 15.57 -1.88
CA ASP A 12 18.62 16.08 -1.86
C ASP A 12 17.60 14.99 -1.50
N VAL A 13 17.91 13.72 -1.70
CA VAL A 13 17.05 12.60 -1.24
C VAL A 13 16.99 12.59 0.29
N TYR A 14 18.08 12.96 0.96
CA TYR A 14 18.14 13.06 2.43
C TYR A 14 17.60 14.38 2.98
N LYS A 15 17.48 15.42 2.15
CA LYS A 15 16.99 16.74 2.56
C LYS A 15 15.47 16.87 2.57
N ILE A 16 14.73 15.94 1.96
CA ILE A 16 13.28 15.89 2.09
C ILE A 16 12.91 15.19 3.41
N GLN A 17 13.52 15.61 4.48
CA GLN A 17 13.05 15.37 5.84
C GLN A 17 11.97 16.42 6.12
N ILE A 18 10.77 16.15 5.64
CA ILE A 18 9.60 16.91 6.03
C ILE A 18 9.27 16.45 7.44
N ASP A 19 9.67 17.25 8.42
CA ASP A 19 9.51 16.91 9.82
C ASP A 19 8.05 16.89 10.28
N VAL A 20 7.14 17.52 9.57
CA VAL A 20 5.68 17.45 9.86
C VAL A 20 4.84 17.90 8.66
N PHE A 21 3.96 17.03 8.11
CA PHE A 21 2.76 17.42 7.41
C PHE A 21 1.55 16.72 8.05
N GLY A 22 0.58 17.51 8.53
CA GLY A 22 -0.71 16.98 8.97
C GLY A 22 -0.82 16.78 10.49
N SER A 23 -1.88 16.05 10.88
CA SER A 23 -2.19 15.72 12.27
C SER A 23 -1.07 14.87 12.91
N ARG A 24 -0.92 14.99 14.23
CA ARG A 24 0.07 14.25 15.04
C ARG A 24 -0.17 12.73 15.11
N SER A 25 -1.08 12.19 14.34
CA SER A 25 -1.45 10.78 14.39
C SER A 25 -0.48 9.87 13.65
N ARG A 26 -0.05 10.27 12.43
CA ARG A 26 0.72 9.41 11.52
C ARG A 26 1.79 10.19 10.79
N ALA A 27 3.00 9.61 10.70
CA ALA A 27 4.10 10.15 9.93
C ALA A 27 4.43 9.24 8.73
N TYR A 28 4.81 9.84 7.61
CA TYR A 28 5.25 9.13 6.42
C TYR A 28 6.76 9.24 6.30
N VAL A 29 7.43 8.08 6.20
CA VAL A 29 8.89 8.00 6.05
C VAL A 29 9.21 7.40 4.70
N GLN A 30 9.80 8.20 3.83
CA GLN A 30 10.27 7.73 2.54
C GLN A 30 11.58 6.96 2.73
N VAL A 31 11.55 5.65 2.45
CA VAL A 31 12.71 4.77 2.59
C VAL A 31 13.35 4.40 1.26
N GLN A 32 12.63 4.62 0.14
CA GLN A 32 13.08 4.26 -1.21
C GLN A 32 12.47 5.23 -2.22
N ASN A 33 13.20 5.54 -3.30
CA ASN A 33 12.74 6.35 -4.43
C ASN A 33 13.31 5.81 -5.74
N GLY A 34 12.63 6.14 -6.86
CA GLY A 34 12.97 5.59 -8.17
C GLY A 34 12.49 4.15 -8.36
N CYS A 35 12.70 3.56 -9.53
CA CYS A 35 12.27 2.20 -9.84
C CYS A 35 13.08 1.63 -11.00
N ASP A 36 13.61 0.42 -10.84
CA ASP A 36 14.37 -0.28 -11.88
C ASP A 36 13.48 -1.12 -12.80
N HIS A 37 12.19 -1.25 -12.47
CA HIS A 37 11.22 -1.91 -13.33
C HIS A 37 10.94 -1.07 -14.58
N ARG A 38 10.69 -1.76 -15.67
CA ARG A 38 10.36 -1.14 -16.97
C ARG A 38 8.98 -1.62 -17.42
N CYS A 39 7.98 -1.45 -16.52
CA CYS A 39 6.59 -1.74 -16.85
C CYS A 39 6.17 -0.91 -18.07
N THR A 40 5.50 -1.55 -19.03
CA THR A 40 5.25 -0.96 -20.36
C THR A 40 4.33 0.27 -20.34
N PHE A 41 3.58 0.46 -19.27
CA PHE A 41 2.65 1.59 -19.10
C PHE A 41 3.21 2.72 -18.22
N CYS A 42 4.35 2.50 -17.56
CA CYS A 42 4.83 3.36 -16.47
C CYS A 42 5.90 4.34 -16.96
N ILE A 43 5.72 5.61 -16.60
CA ILE A 43 6.65 6.71 -16.87
C ILE A 43 7.60 7.00 -15.69
N ILE A 44 7.36 6.43 -14.53
CA ILE A 44 8.08 6.72 -13.28
C ILE A 44 9.60 6.55 -13.41
N PRO A 45 10.15 5.48 -14.02
CA PRO A 45 11.59 5.33 -14.16
C PRO A 45 12.27 6.47 -14.92
N TYR A 46 11.55 7.09 -15.85
CA TYR A 46 12.06 8.23 -16.63
C TYR A 46 12.02 9.55 -15.85
N GLY A 47 11.05 9.70 -14.94
CA GLY A 47 10.91 10.91 -14.12
C GLY A 47 11.64 10.84 -12.77
N ARG A 48 11.72 9.66 -12.15
CA ARG A 48 12.32 9.46 -10.83
C ARG A 48 13.70 8.81 -10.86
N GLY A 49 14.11 8.28 -12.01
CA GLY A 49 15.37 7.54 -12.17
C GLY A 49 15.34 6.14 -11.56
N ASN A 50 16.50 5.53 -11.45
CA ASN A 50 16.69 4.20 -10.89
C ASN A 50 16.39 4.14 -9.39
N SER A 51 16.17 2.92 -8.87
CA SER A 51 15.93 2.67 -7.46
C SER A 51 17.09 3.19 -6.58
N ARG A 52 16.73 3.86 -5.50
CA ARG A 52 17.65 4.36 -4.49
C ARG A 52 17.04 4.16 -3.12
N SER A 53 17.79 3.52 -2.23
CA SER A 53 17.36 3.19 -0.87
C SER A 53 18.00 4.13 0.15
N VAL A 54 17.24 4.52 1.16
CA VAL A 54 17.77 5.20 2.34
C VAL A 54 18.38 4.14 3.27
N PRO A 55 19.62 4.33 3.78
CA PRO A 55 20.23 3.38 4.71
C PRO A 55 19.40 3.17 5.98
N ALA A 56 19.33 1.92 6.46
CA ALA A 56 18.49 1.53 7.61
C ALA A 56 18.76 2.36 8.88
N GLY A 57 20.03 2.73 9.17
CA GLY A 57 20.38 3.57 10.32
C GLY A 57 19.70 4.94 10.27
N VAL A 58 19.72 5.59 9.10
CA VAL A 58 19.08 6.90 8.88
C VAL A 58 17.57 6.82 9.10
N ILE A 59 16.94 5.73 8.59
CA ILE A 59 15.50 5.49 8.76
C ILE A 59 15.15 5.30 10.24
N VAL A 60 15.91 4.45 10.94
CA VAL A 60 15.70 4.18 12.38
C VAL A 60 15.82 5.46 13.19
N ASP A 61 16.84 6.27 12.95
CA ASP A 61 17.06 7.54 13.66
C ASP A 61 15.94 8.55 13.36
N GLN A 62 15.44 8.60 12.12
CA GLN A 62 14.29 9.43 11.78
C GLN A 62 13.02 8.97 12.51
N ILE A 63 12.77 7.66 12.56
CA ILE A 63 11.59 7.10 13.23
C ILE A 63 11.66 7.36 14.74
N LYS A 64 12.83 7.22 15.39
CA LYS A 64 13.02 7.58 16.80
C LYS A 64 12.60 9.03 17.08
N ARG A 65 13.12 9.98 16.28
CA ARG A 65 12.74 11.40 16.42
C ARG A 65 11.24 11.65 16.23
N LEU A 66 10.56 10.89 15.37
CA LEU A 66 9.11 10.99 15.19
C LEU A 66 8.35 10.45 16.41
N VAL A 67 8.79 9.31 16.95
CA VAL A 67 8.22 8.76 18.20
C VAL A 67 8.42 9.70 19.36
N ASP A 68 9.61 10.30 19.53
CA ASP A 68 9.90 11.32 20.56
C ASP A 68 9.00 12.57 20.43
N LYS A 69 8.54 12.89 19.20
CA LYS A 69 7.56 13.95 18.92
C LYS A 69 6.09 13.52 19.15
N GLY A 70 5.85 12.27 19.55
CA GLY A 70 4.53 11.74 19.90
C GLY A 70 3.75 11.09 18.76
N PHE A 71 4.40 10.77 17.63
CA PHE A 71 3.74 10.01 16.55
C PHE A 71 3.60 8.53 16.94
N ASN A 72 2.37 8.03 16.92
CA ASN A 72 2.04 6.66 17.24
C ASN A 72 2.09 5.69 16.04
N GLU A 73 1.99 6.19 14.80
CA GLU A 73 2.08 5.36 13.59
C GLU A 73 3.09 5.96 12.60
N VAL A 74 3.95 5.10 12.07
CA VAL A 74 4.85 5.41 10.95
C VAL A 74 4.46 4.56 9.75
N VAL A 75 4.36 5.19 8.58
CA VAL A 75 4.12 4.54 7.29
C VAL A 75 5.41 4.58 6.47
N LEU A 76 5.97 3.43 6.14
CA LEU A 76 7.07 3.33 5.21
C LEU A 76 6.55 3.55 3.79
N THR A 77 7.19 4.45 3.05
CA THR A 77 6.81 4.79 1.67
C THR A 77 7.97 4.64 0.71
N GLY A 78 7.65 4.28 -0.52
CA GLY A 78 8.59 4.18 -1.63
C GLY A 78 7.85 4.15 -2.96
N VAL A 79 8.56 4.36 -4.05
CA VAL A 79 8.04 4.18 -5.41
C VAL A 79 7.95 2.69 -5.75
N ASP A 80 8.93 1.93 -5.27
CA ASP A 80 9.08 0.48 -5.43
C ASP A 80 9.65 -0.07 -4.11
N LEU A 81 8.80 -0.07 -3.09
CA LEU A 81 9.21 -0.27 -1.71
C LEU A 81 9.85 -1.63 -1.47
N THR A 82 9.36 -2.68 -2.13
CA THR A 82 9.90 -4.04 -2.01
C THR A 82 11.32 -4.19 -2.53
N SER A 83 11.76 -3.30 -3.43
CA SER A 83 13.15 -3.25 -3.92
C SER A 83 14.11 -2.53 -2.95
N TRP A 84 13.64 -2.06 -1.78
CA TRP A 84 14.51 -1.40 -0.81
C TRP A 84 15.70 -2.29 -0.45
N GLY A 85 16.87 -1.70 -0.44
CA GLY A 85 18.13 -2.33 -0.02
C GLY A 85 18.95 -2.92 -1.16
N ALA A 86 18.37 -3.12 -2.36
CA ALA A 86 19.09 -3.73 -3.48
C ALA A 86 20.36 -2.99 -3.90
N ASP A 87 20.41 -1.68 -3.71
CA ASP A 87 21.53 -0.79 -4.00
C ASP A 87 22.44 -0.51 -2.78
N LEU A 88 22.11 -1.07 -1.61
CA LEU A 88 22.89 -0.93 -0.39
C LEU A 88 23.92 -2.05 -0.23
N PRO A 89 25.03 -1.84 0.53
CA PRO A 89 25.95 -2.91 0.87
C PRO A 89 25.25 -4.12 1.48
N SER A 90 25.61 -5.32 1.04
CA SER A 90 25.00 -6.60 1.43
C SER A 90 23.57 -6.81 0.92
N ALA A 91 23.02 -5.91 0.11
CA ALA A 91 21.69 -5.98 -0.49
C ALA A 91 20.60 -6.50 0.48
N PRO A 92 20.39 -5.87 1.66
CA PRO A 92 19.37 -6.29 2.60
C PRO A 92 17.99 -6.17 1.99
N LYS A 93 17.01 -6.90 2.54
CA LYS A 93 15.63 -6.91 2.05
C LYS A 93 14.72 -6.02 2.90
N LEU A 94 13.52 -5.77 2.40
CA LEU A 94 12.51 -4.96 3.13
C LEU A 94 12.16 -5.58 4.49
N GLY A 95 12.08 -6.91 4.59
CA GLY A 95 11.85 -7.60 5.85
C GLY A 95 12.95 -7.34 6.90
N ASP A 96 14.23 -7.26 6.48
CA ASP A 96 15.34 -6.90 7.37
C ASP A 96 15.16 -5.48 7.93
N LEU A 97 14.71 -4.54 7.10
CA LEU A 97 14.42 -3.17 7.54
C LEU A 97 13.28 -3.15 8.54
N VAL A 98 12.17 -3.82 8.26
CA VAL A 98 10.98 -3.89 9.13
C VAL A 98 11.35 -4.48 10.49
N MET A 99 12.02 -5.63 10.52
CA MET A 99 12.46 -6.28 11.76
C MET A 99 13.43 -5.39 12.53
N ARG A 100 14.35 -4.72 11.84
CA ARG A 100 15.31 -3.80 12.46
C ARG A 100 14.64 -2.59 13.09
N ILE A 101 13.67 -1.97 12.40
CA ILE A 101 12.88 -0.85 12.94
C ILE A 101 12.16 -1.28 14.21
N LEU A 102 11.41 -2.39 14.15
CA LEU A 102 10.62 -2.90 15.27
C LEU A 102 11.50 -3.29 16.48
N LYS A 103 12.72 -3.76 16.23
CA LYS A 103 13.70 -4.07 17.29
C LYS A 103 14.30 -2.82 17.93
N LEU A 104 14.69 -1.82 17.12
CA LEU A 104 15.46 -0.66 17.59
C LEU A 104 14.60 0.53 18.02
N VAL A 105 13.30 0.49 17.72
CA VAL A 105 12.31 1.51 18.14
C VAL A 105 11.16 0.81 18.88
N PRO A 106 11.40 0.34 20.12
CA PRO A 106 10.39 -0.42 20.87
C PRO A 106 9.14 0.42 21.21
N ASP A 107 9.27 1.74 21.33
CA ASP A 107 8.20 2.65 21.66
C ASP A 107 7.31 3.03 20.46
N LEU A 108 7.66 2.61 19.23
CA LEU A 108 6.79 2.76 18.07
C LEU A 108 5.56 1.85 18.22
N SER A 109 4.39 2.44 18.38
CA SER A 109 3.14 1.69 18.57
C SER A 109 2.69 0.96 17.29
N ARG A 110 2.87 1.58 16.10
CA ARG A 110 2.41 1.02 14.83
C ARG A 110 3.39 1.31 13.69
N LEU A 111 3.74 0.28 12.97
CA LEU A 111 4.45 0.36 11.70
C LEU A 111 3.51 -0.09 10.57
N ARG A 112 3.43 0.68 9.52
CA ARG A 112 2.63 0.36 8.32
C ARG A 112 3.49 0.41 7.08
N ILE A 113 3.21 -0.47 6.14
CA ILE A 113 3.82 -0.51 4.80
C ILE A 113 2.81 0.06 3.81
N SER A 114 3.24 0.96 2.90
CA SER A 114 2.34 1.61 1.95
C SER A 114 1.87 0.66 0.84
N SER A 115 2.79 0.26 -0.02
CA SER A 115 2.49 -0.66 -1.12
C SER A 115 3.65 -1.61 -1.37
N ILE A 116 3.34 -2.83 -1.79
CA ILE A 116 4.32 -3.88 -2.07
C ILE A 116 4.02 -4.59 -3.38
N ASP A 117 5.04 -5.16 -3.99
CA ASP A 117 4.88 -6.17 -5.04
C ASP A 117 4.91 -7.55 -4.37
N SER A 118 3.81 -8.30 -4.47
CA SER A 118 3.61 -9.56 -3.74
C SER A 118 4.68 -10.62 -4.04
N ILE A 119 5.23 -10.64 -5.26
CA ILE A 119 6.26 -11.61 -5.67
C ILE A 119 7.65 -11.31 -5.05
N GLU A 120 7.84 -10.11 -4.51
CA GLU A 120 9.12 -9.70 -3.92
C GLU A 120 9.13 -9.71 -2.39
N VAL A 121 8.05 -10.18 -1.79
CA VAL A 121 7.98 -10.34 -0.33
C VAL A 121 8.97 -11.42 0.09
N ASP A 122 9.90 -11.03 0.96
CA ASP A 122 10.94 -11.92 1.49
C ASP A 122 10.48 -12.65 2.75
N GLU A 123 11.22 -13.72 3.13
CA GLU A 123 10.91 -14.56 4.30
C GLU A 123 10.84 -13.77 5.61
N ASN A 124 11.75 -12.80 5.81
CA ASN A 124 11.76 -11.96 7.01
C ASN A 124 10.54 -11.03 7.07
N LEU A 125 10.05 -10.55 5.90
CA LEU A 125 8.81 -9.79 5.85
C LEU A 125 7.60 -10.67 6.16
N MET A 126 7.53 -11.89 5.63
CA MET A 126 6.48 -12.86 5.98
C MET A 126 6.52 -13.23 7.46
N GLN A 127 7.71 -13.40 8.04
CA GLN A 127 7.85 -13.62 9.47
C GLN A 127 7.35 -12.42 10.28
N ALA A 128 7.70 -11.19 9.87
CA ALA A 128 7.19 -9.97 10.51
C ALA A 128 5.65 -9.88 10.44
N ILE A 129 5.05 -10.19 9.29
CA ILE A 129 3.59 -10.26 9.12
C ILE A 129 2.99 -11.27 10.12
N ALA A 130 3.62 -12.42 10.29
CA ALA A 130 3.12 -13.50 11.15
C ALA A 130 3.24 -13.17 12.66
N THR A 131 4.33 -12.53 13.07
CA THR A 131 4.70 -12.46 14.51
C THR A 131 4.64 -11.06 15.11
N GLU A 132 4.81 -10.01 14.31
CA GLU A 132 4.94 -8.64 14.80
C GLU A 132 3.59 -7.94 14.89
N LYS A 133 3.03 -7.84 16.10
CA LYS A 133 1.73 -7.18 16.36
C LYS A 133 1.74 -5.69 16.00
N ARG A 134 2.89 -5.03 16.09
CA ARG A 134 3.07 -3.61 15.76
C ARG A 134 3.17 -3.35 14.25
N LEU A 135 3.37 -4.38 13.43
CA LEU A 135 3.20 -4.29 11.98
C LEU A 135 1.71 -4.41 11.67
N MET A 136 1.13 -3.36 11.08
CA MET A 136 -0.32 -3.30 10.87
C MET A 136 -0.81 -4.31 9.84
N PRO A 137 -1.94 -5.01 10.10
CA PRO A 137 -2.47 -6.08 9.26
C PRO A 137 -3.24 -5.53 8.05
N HIS A 138 -2.58 -4.71 7.26
CA HIS A 138 -3.10 -4.18 6.00
C HIS A 138 -1.93 -4.02 5.03
N LEU A 139 -2.04 -4.63 3.86
CA LEU A 139 -1.07 -4.52 2.78
C LEU A 139 -1.77 -4.04 1.50
N HIS A 140 -1.14 -3.11 0.81
CA HIS A 140 -1.61 -2.67 -0.51
C HIS A 140 -0.72 -3.31 -1.60
N LEU A 141 -1.36 -4.03 -2.53
CA LEU A 141 -0.66 -4.86 -3.52
C LEU A 141 -0.64 -4.18 -4.89
N SER A 142 0.52 -4.07 -5.49
CA SER A 142 0.69 -3.54 -6.85
C SER A 142 0.38 -4.60 -7.91
N LEU A 143 -0.86 -5.14 -7.93
CA LEU A 143 -1.25 -6.26 -8.80
C LEU A 143 -1.43 -5.86 -10.27
N GLN A 144 -1.99 -4.70 -10.53
CA GLN A 144 -2.24 -4.08 -11.83
C GLN A 144 -3.28 -4.81 -12.70
N HIS A 145 -3.29 -6.14 -12.79
CA HIS A 145 -4.23 -6.92 -13.59
C HIS A 145 -4.37 -8.36 -13.08
N GLY A 146 -5.48 -9.03 -13.43
CA GLY A 146 -5.75 -10.42 -13.04
C GLY A 146 -5.54 -11.46 -14.14
N ASP A 147 -4.98 -11.09 -15.30
CA ASP A 147 -4.74 -11.99 -16.42
C ASP A 147 -3.26 -12.08 -16.77
N ASP A 148 -2.74 -13.30 -16.90
CA ASP A 148 -1.31 -13.56 -17.11
C ASP A 148 -0.77 -13.00 -18.42
N LEU A 149 -1.58 -13.01 -19.49
CA LEU A 149 -1.15 -12.46 -20.78
C LEU A 149 -1.04 -10.93 -20.70
N ILE A 150 -1.98 -10.28 -20.02
CA ILE A 150 -1.94 -8.83 -19.80
C ILE A 150 -0.79 -8.47 -18.86
N LEU A 151 -0.58 -9.21 -17.78
CA LEU A 151 0.57 -9.03 -16.88
C LEU A 151 1.89 -9.14 -17.62
N LYS A 152 2.02 -10.12 -18.51
CA LYS A 152 3.19 -10.26 -19.40
C LYS A 152 3.36 -9.07 -20.33
N ARG A 153 2.27 -8.55 -20.94
CA ARG A 153 2.30 -7.34 -21.78
C ARG A 153 2.66 -6.09 -20.99
N MET A 154 2.26 -6.03 -19.72
CA MET A 154 2.66 -5.00 -18.77
C MET A 154 4.13 -5.12 -18.32
N LYS A 155 4.81 -6.23 -18.61
CA LYS A 155 6.12 -6.62 -18.05
C LYS A 155 6.09 -6.73 -16.53
N ARG A 156 5.01 -7.30 -15.98
CA ARG A 156 4.96 -7.66 -14.56
C ARG A 156 5.72 -8.97 -14.34
N ARG A 157 6.22 -9.16 -13.12
CA ARG A 157 7.06 -10.31 -12.74
C ARG A 157 6.27 -11.40 -12.03
N HIS A 158 5.09 -11.09 -11.53
CA HIS A 158 4.17 -12.05 -10.95
C HIS A 158 3.14 -12.52 -11.99
N LEU A 159 2.61 -13.70 -11.77
CA LEU A 159 1.44 -14.25 -12.41
C LEU A 159 0.24 -14.15 -11.47
N ARG A 160 -0.96 -14.37 -12.03
CA ARG A 160 -2.21 -14.43 -11.26
C ARG A 160 -2.13 -15.39 -10.06
N LYS A 161 -1.61 -16.60 -10.29
CA LYS A 161 -1.43 -17.62 -9.24
C LYS A 161 -0.55 -17.17 -8.08
N ASP A 162 0.48 -16.37 -8.35
CA ASP A 162 1.41 -15.89 -7.32
C ASP A 162 0.72 -14.90 -6.38
N ALA A 163 -0.15 -14.03 -6.92
CA ALA A 163 -0.95 -13.11 -6.12
C ALA A 163 -1.94 -13.85 -5.21
N ILE A 164 -2.61 -14.88 -5.72
CA ILE A 164 -3.55 -15.71 -4.96
C ILE A 164 -2.80 -16.44 -3.84
N ALA A 165 -1.71 -17.14 -4.18
CA ALA A 165 -0.91 -17.88 -3.20
C ALA A 165 -0.38 -16.98 -2.08
N PHE A 166 0.10 -15.77 -2.41
CA PHE A 166 0.55 -14.81 -1.41
C PHE A 166 -0.60 -14.40 -0.45
N CYS A 167 -1.78 -14.08 -0.99
CA CYS A 167 -2.92 -13.69 -0.16
C CYS A 167 -3.37 -14.84 0.76
N GLU A 168 -3.38 -16.07 0.28
CA GLU A 168 -3.71 -17.26 1.06
C GLU A 168 -2.68 -17.50 2.18
N GLU A 169 -1.39 -17.44 1.86
CA GLU A 169 -0.30 -17.63 2.81
C GLU A 169 -0.31 -16.56 3.91
N ALA A 170 -0.45 -15.29 3.53
CA ALA A 170 -0.49 -14.20 4.48
C ALA A 170 -1.72 -14.30 5.42
N ARG A 171 -2.91 -14.69 4.92
CA ARG A 171 -4.07 -14.94 5.77
C ARG A 171 -3.91 -16.16 6.68
N LYS A 172 -3.24 -17.20 6.23
CA LYS A 172 -2.98 -18.38 7.04
C LYS A 172 -2.19 -18.02 8.30
N VAL A 173 -1.19 -17.13 8.18
CA VAL A 173 -0.35 -16.71 9.31
C VAL A 173 -0.92 -15.52 10.08
N ARG A 174 -1.77 -14.70 9.43
CA ARG A 174 -2.42 -13.53 10.04
C ARG A 174 -3.85 -13.37 9.54
N PRO A 175 -4.83 -14.10 10.14
CA PRO A 175 -6.21 -14.17 9.61
C PRO A 175 -6.95 -12.83 9.51
N GLU A 176 -6.59 -11.84 10.34
CA GLU A 176 -7.21 -10.51 10.34
C GLU A 176 -6.65 -9.56 9.27
N ILE A 177 -5.67 -10.00 8.46
CA ILE A 177 -5.05 -9.15 7.45
C ILE A 177 -6.05 -8.78 6.36
N THR A 178 -6.00 -7.53 5.92
CA THR A 178 -6.78 -7.03 4.77
C THR A 178 -5.86 -6.62 3.63
N PHE A 179 -6.34 -6.77 2.40
CA PHE A 179 -5.60 -6.40 1.20
C PHE A 179 -6.28 -5.27 0.44
N GLY A 180 -5.49 -4.27 0.07
CA GLY A 180 -5.82 -3.36 -1.00
C GLY A 180 -5.08 -3.75 -2.28
N ALA A 181 -5.52 -3.23 -3.43
CA ALA A 181 -4.77 -3.39 -4.67
C ALA A 181 -5.02 -2.27 -5.68
N ASP A 182 -3.97 -1.97 -6.46
CA ASP A 182 -4.09 -1.19 -7.68
C ASP A 182 -4.46 -2.11 -8.83
N ILE A 183 -5.52 -1.77 -9.58
CA ILE A 183 -5.98 -2.51 -10.77
C ILE A 183 -6.22 -1.51 -11.92
N ILE A 184 -5.65 -1.81 -13.08
CA ILE A 184 -5.83 -1.04 -14.31
C ILE A 184 -6.92 -1.70 -15.15
N ALA A 185 -7.97 -0.94 -15.48
CA ALA A 185 -9.05 -1.37 -16.36
C ALA A 185 -8.81 -0.87 -17.78
N GLY A 186 -8.94 -1.73 -18.77
CA GLY A 186 -8.83 -1.38 -20.17
C GLY A 186 -7.39 -1.16 -20.64
N PHE A 187 -6.44 -1.94 -20.11
CA PHE A 187 -5.08 -1.97 -20.66
C PHE A 187 -5.12 -2.33 -22.15
N PRO A 188 -4.22 -1.76 -22.99
CA PRO A 188 -4.18 -2.09 -24.42
C PRO A 188 -4.27 -3.58 -24.69
N THR A 189 -5.11 -3.95 -25.67
CA THR A 189 -5.37 -5.34 -26.04
C THR A 189 -6.15 -6.19 -25.02
N GLU A 190 -6.69 -5.62 -23.96
CA GLU A 190 -7.53 -6.31 -22.99
C GLU A 190 -8.85 -6.74 -23.64
N THR A 191 -9.12 -8.06 -23.69
CA THR A 191 -10.40 -8.64 -24.12
C THR A 191 -11.39 -8.70 -22.96
N GLU A 192 -12.62 -9.16 -23.22
CA GLU A 192 -13.60 -9.37 -22.16
C GLU A 192 -13.18 -10.51 -21.22
N GLU A 193 -12.59 -11.57 -21.76
CA GLU A 193 -12.06 -12.69 -20.97
C GLU A 193 -10.94 -12.22 -20.01
N HIS A 194 -9.98 -11.44 -20.51
CA HIS A 194 -8.92 -10.88 -19.68
C HIS A 194 -9.47 -9.98 -18.57
N PHE A 195 -10.48 -9.16 -18.88
CA PHE A 195 -11.17 -8.35 -17.89
C PHE A 195 -11.86 -9.20 -16.82
N GLN A 196 -12.56 -10.28 -17.22
CA GLN A 196 -13.21 -11.19 -16.29
C GLN A 196 -12.21 -11.85 -15.33
N ASN A 197 -10.98 -12.14 -15.78
CA ASN A 197 -9.91 -12.65 -14.92
C ASN A 197 -9.52 -11.65 -13.83
N SER A 198 -9.56 -10.34 -14.11
CA SER A 198 -9.37 -9.31 -13.06
C SER A 198 -10.54 -9.28 -12.07
N VAL A 199 -11.78 -9.42 -12.54
CA VAL A 199 -12.96 -9.54 -11.67
C VAL A 199 -12.86 -10.75 -10.74
N ASN A 200 -12.40 -11.88 -11.27
CA ASN A 200 -12.23 -13.12 -10.50
C ASN A 200 -11.10 -13.01 -9.49
N LEU A 201 -9.94 -12.43 -9.87
CA LEU A 201 -8.81 -12.21 -8.97
C LEU A 201 -9.21 -11.41 -7.71
N ILE A 202 -10.02 -10.35 -7.87
CA ILE A 202 -10.50 -9.54 -6.75
C ILE A 202 -11.24 -10.40 -5.72
N LYS A 203 -12.08 -11.35 -6.19
CA LYS A 203 -12.84 -12.25 -5.33
C LYS A 203 -11.94 -13.31 -4.68
N GLU A 204 -11.06 -13.92 -5.44
CA GLU A 204 -10.17 -14.99 -4.98
C GLU A 204 -9.14 -14.49 -3.96
N CYS A 205 -8.58 -13.31 -4.19
CA CYS A 205 -7.71 -12.65 -3.22
C CYS A 205 -8.50 -11.93 -2.11
N GLU A 206 -9.85 -11.93 -2.13
CA GLU A 206 -10.71 -11.18 -1.19
C GLU A 206 -10.21 -9.75 -0.95
N LEU A 207 -9.91 -9.02 -2.04
CA LEU A 207 -9.36 -7.68 -1.96
C LEU A 207 -10.41 -6.72 -1.40
N THR A 208 -10.10 -6.03 -0.31
CA THR A 208 -11.02 -5.11 0.38
C THR A 208 -10.95 -3.70 -0.22
N TRP A 209 -9.75 -3.16 -0.40
CA TRP A 209 -9.52 -1.77 -0.79
C TRP A 209 -9.00 -1.69 -2.21
N LEU A 210 -9.84 -1.29 -3.17
CA LEU A 210 -9.46 -1.24 -4.58
C LEU A 210 -9.20 0.18 -5.05
N HIS A 211 -8.04 0.41 -5.64
CA HIS A 211 -7.76 1.58 -6.44
C HIS A 211 -7.87 1.21 -7.92
N ILE A 212 -8.95 1.65 -8.56
CA ILE A 212 -9.25 1.32 -9.95
C ILE A 212 -8.84 2.46 -10.87
N PHE A 213 -7.86 2.21 -11.71
CA PHE A 213 -7.32 3.13 -12.69
C PHE A 213 -7.85 2.80 -14.09
N PRO A 214 -8.70 3.64 -14.70
CA PRO A 214 -8.94 3.55 -16.14
C PRO A 214 -7.59 3.74 -16.85
N TYR A 215 -7.24 2.86 -17.76
CA TYR A 215 -5.98 3.00 -18.49
C TYR A 215 -5.95 4.34 -19.23
N SER A 216 -4.85 5.04 -19.10
CA SER A 216 -4.56 6.29 -19.80
C SER A 216 -3.16 6.19 -20.43
N PRO A 217 -3.04 6.31 -21.76
CA PRO A 217 -1.75 6.23 -22.42
C PRO A 217 -0.83 7.36 -21.94
N ARG A 218 0.41 7.00 -21.69
CA ARG A 218 1.49 7.95 -21.35
C ARG A 218 2.44 8.02 -22.54
N GLU A 219 2.61 9.20 -23.07
CA GLU A 219 3.52 9.44 -24.17
C GLU A 219 4.93 8.89 -23.85
N GLY A 220 5.58 8.30 -24.82
CA GLY A 220 6.90 7.66 -24.68
C GLY A 220 6.87 6.24 -24.12
N THR A 221 5.75 5.76 -23.56
CA THR A 221 5.66 4.39 -23.06
C THR A 221 5.33 3.38 -24.15
N PRO A 222 5.82 2.12 -24.06
CA PRO A 222 5.48 1.07 -25.03
C PRO A 222 3.97 0.80 -25.13
N ALA A 223 3.24 0.81 -24.00
CA ALA A 223 1.81 0.55 -23.99
C ALA A 223 0.99 1.62 -24.76
N ALA A 224 1.49 2.85 -24.85
CA ALA A 224 0.82 3.90 -25.63
C ALA A 224 0.81 3.60 -27.14
N LYS A 225 1.73 2.73 -27.63
CA LYS A 225 1.85 2.32 -29.04
C LYS A 225 1.08 1.04 -29.35
N MET A 226 0.54 0.36 -28.34
CA MET A 226 -0.25 -0.88 -28.54
C MET A 226 -1.67 -0.54 -29.00
N PRO A 227 -2.42 -1.50 -29.61
CA PRO A 227 -3.83 -1.33 -29.95
C PRO A 227 -4.65 -0.99 -28.71
N GLN A 228 -5.27 0.20 -28.70
CA GLN A 228 -6.00 0.73 -27.56
C GLN A 228 -7.41 0.14 -27.46
N VAL A 229 -7.89 -0.08 -26.24
CA VAL A 229 -9.29 -0.40 -25.95
C VAL A 229 -10.14 0.85 -26.12
N ASN A 230 -11.38 0.71 -26.61
CA ASN A 230 -12.30 1.83 -26.75
C ASN A 230 -12.56 2.53 -25.40
N GLY A 231 -12.50 3.86 -25.37
CA GLY A 231 -12.61 4.66 -24.16
C GLY A 231 -13.91 4.44 -23.36
N ASN A 232 -15.04 4.19 -24.05
CA ASN A 232 -16.31 3.86 -23.38
C ASN A 232 -16.24 2.50 -22.70
N GLN A 233 -15.56 1.53 -23.31
CA GLN A 233 -15.34 0.22 -22.70
C GLN A 233 -14.42 0.30 -21.48
N ILE A 234 -13.35 1.11 -21.53
CA ILE A 234 -12.49 1.38 -20.38
C ILE A 234 -13.31 1.93 -19.21
N LYS A 235 -14.14 2.95 -19.47
CA LYS A 235 -15.01 3.55 -18.45
C LYS A 235 -15.98 2.55 -17.85
N LYS A 236 -16.62 1.73 -18.71
CA LYS A 236 -17.56 0.68 -18.26
C LYS A 236 -16.86 -0.37 -17.37
N ARG A 237 -15.69 -0.87 -17.78
CA ARG A 237 -14.90 -1.84 -17.00
C ARG A 237 -14.46 -1.26 -15.65
N ALA A 238 -13.96 -0.02 -15.65
CA ALA A 238 -13.59 0.65 -14.41
C ALA A 238 -14.78 0.85 -13.46
N ALA A 239 -15.97 1.14 -13.99
CA ALA A 239 -17.20 1.23 -13.17
C ALA A 239 -17.55 -0.12 -12.53
N VAL A 240 -17.52 -1.22 -13.29
CA VAL A 240 -17.78 -2.58 -12.78
C VAL A 240 -16.82 -2.95 -11.66
N LEU A 241 -15.51 -2.69 -11.82
CA LEU A 241 -14.52 -2.98 -10.77
C LEU A 241 -14.72 -2.12 -9.52
N ARG A 242 -15.08 -0.83 -9.67
CA ARG A 242 -15.40 0.04 -8.53
C ARG A 242 -16.64 -0.43 -7.77
N ASP A 243 -17.68 -0.88 -8.47
CA ASP A 243 -18.87 -1.39 -7.83
C ASP A 243 -18.61 -2.73 -7.11
N LEU A 244 -17.74 -3.57 -7.68
CA LEU A 244 -17.24 -4.76 -6.97
C LEU A 244 -16.46 -4.35 -5.71
N GLY A 245 -15.58 -3.36 -5.81
CA GLY A 245 -14.84 -2.83 -4.66
C GLY A 245 -15.75 -2.32 -3.54
N LYS A 246 -16.83 -1.60 -3.87
CA LYS A 246 -17.83 -1.17 -2.87
C LYS A 246 -18.48 -2.37 -2.15
N LYS A 247 -18.76 -3.46 -2.88
CA LYS A 247 -19.31 -4.69 -2.28
C LYS A 247 -18.32 -5.34 -1.32
N GLN A 248 -17.03 -5.39 -1.69
CA GLN A 248 -15.97 -5.92 -0.84
C GLN A 248 -15.82 -5.09 0.44
N VAL A 249 -15.78 -3.76 0.32
CA VAL A 249 -15.73 -2.85 1.47
C VAL A 249 -16.96 -3.06 2.38
N LYS A 250 -18.18 -3.11 1.83
CA LYS A 250 -19.40 -3.34 2.60
C LYS A 250 -19.35 -4.67 3.37
N SER A 251 -18.89 -5.74 2.73
CA SER A 251 -18.70 -7.05 3.37
C SER A 251 -17.70 -6.97 4.52
N HIS A 252 -16.55 -6.33 4.29
CA HIS A 252 -15.56 -6.11 5.34
C HIS A 252 -16.13 -5.31 6.51
N LEU A 253 -16.78 -4.17 6.26
CA LEU A 253 -17.36 -3.33 7.32
C LEU A 253 -18.39 -4.11 8.14
N SER A 254 -19.28 -4.86 7.48
CA SER A 254 -20.28 -5.69 8.17
C SER A 254 -19.63 -6.76 9.06
N SER A 255 -18.49 -7.33 8.63
CA SER A 255 -17.76 -8.35 9.40
C SER A 255 -17.08 -7.81 10.65
N GLN A 256 -16.98 -6.49 10.80
CA GLN A 256 -16.36 -5.85 11.96
C GLN A 256 -17.36 -5.55 13.10
N LEU A 257 -18.65 -5.66 12.85
CA LEU A 257 -19.68 -5.38 13.87
C LEU A 257 -19.46 -6.21 15.14
N GLY A 258 -19.55 -5.56 16.30
CA GLY A 258 -19.36 -6.16 17.61
C GLY A 258 -17.91 -6.43 18.03
N LYS A 259 -16.93 -6.27 17.12
CA LYS A 259 -15.52 -6.46 17.41
C LYS A 259 -14.92 -5.21 18.09
N ASN A 260 -13.82 -5.45 18.81
CA ASN A 260 -13.00 -4.40 19.41
C ASN A 260 -11.78 -4.14 18.53
N HIS A 261 -11.45 -2.86 18.35
CA HIS A 261 -10.25 -2.42 17.63
C HIS A 261 -9.50 -1.36 18.43
N ASN A 262 -8.16 -1.38 18.31
CA ASN A 262 -7.36 -0.22 18.72
C ASN A 262 -7.41 0.78 17.55
N ILE A 263 -7.97 1.96 17.80
CA ILE A 263 -8.24 2.95 16.74
C ILE A 263 -7.30 4.13 16.95
N LEU A 264 -6.46 4.41 15.95
CA LEU A 264 -5.61 5.60 15.95
C LEU A 264 -6.45 6.81 15.54
N MET A 265 -6.57 7.78 16.43
CA MET A 265 -7.38 8.97 16.21
C MET A 265 -6.66 9.96 15.27
N GLU A 266 -7.29 10.30 14.15
CA GLU A 266 -6.81 11.28 13.17
C GLU A 266 -7.30 12.70 13.48
N ASN A 267 -8.42 12.80 14.18
CA ASN A 267 -8.98 14.01 14.75
C ASN A 267 -9.88 13.64 15.96
N ALA A 268 -10.58 14.63 16.53
CA ALA A 268 -11.40 14.42 17.72
C ALA A 268 -12.51 13.37 17.58
N TYR A 269 -12.98 13.05 16.39
CA TYR A 269 -14.12 12.15 16.17
C TYR A 269 -13.83 11.00 15.21
N MET A 270 -12.73 11.06 14.46
CA MET A 270 -12.40 10.07 13.45
C MET A 270 -11.02 9.48 13.65
N GLY A 271 -10.92 8.17 13.43
CA GLY A 271 -9.67 7.45 13.45
C GLY A 271 -9.68 6.25 12.50
N ARG A 272 -8.63 5.44 12.58
CA ARG A 272 -8.50 4.22 11.76
C ARG A 272 -8.11 3.02 12.60
N THR A 273 -8.72 1.89 12.25
CA THR A 273 -8.36 0.58 12.82
C THR A 273 -6.97 0.15 12.36
N GLU A 274 -6.51 -0.97 12.87
CA GLU A 274 -5.28 -1.66 12.43
C GLU A 274 -5.33 -1.98 10.93
N GLN A 275 -6.51 -2.37 10.40
CA GLN A 275 -6.77 -2.69 8.99
C GLN A 275 -6.98 -1.46 8.10
N PHE A 276 -6.73 -0.26 8.63
CA PHE A 276 -6.90 1.01 7.95
C PHE A 276 -8.35 1.41 7.67
N THR A 277 -9.32 0.76 8.33
CA THR A 277 -10.74 1.08 8.20
C THR A 277 -11.07 2.35 8.97
N GLU A 278 -11.82 3.25 8.33
CA GLU A 278 -12.27 4.49 8.96
C GLU A 278 -13.34 4.21 10.01
N VAL A 279 -13.18 4.86 11.18
CA VAL A 279 -14.09 4.73 12.33
C VAL A 279 -14.46 6.10 12.84
N LYS A 280 -15.76 6.31 13.08
CA LYS A 280 -16.29 7.52 13.71
C LYS A 280 -16.75 7.20 15.13
N PHE A 281 -16.37 8.06 16.09
CA PHE A 281 -16.82 8.02 17.46
C PHE A 281 -17.98 9.01 17.70
N ASP A 282 -18.84 8.68 18.61
CA ASP A 282 -19.94 9.54 19.09
C ASP A 282 -19.45 10.63 20.05
N LYS A 283 -18.33 10.40 20.76
CA LYS A 283 -17.70 11.31 21.71
C LYS A 283 -16.29 11.69 21.27
N GLN A 284 -15.87 12.86 21.68
CA GLN A 284 -14.51 13.34 21.42
C GLN A 284 -13.45 12.43 22.04
N GLN A 285 -12.41 12.20 21.28
CA GLN A 285 -11.20 11.49 21.67
C GLN A 285 -9.98 12.39 21.46
N VAL A 286 -8.87 12.04 22.10
CA VAL A 286 -7.62 12.79 21.95
C VAL A 286 -6.99 12.48 20.58
N GLU A 287 -6.76 13.50 19.76
CA GLU A 287 -6.08 13.37 18.48
C GLU A 287 -4.68 12.76 18.66
N GLY A 288 -4.31 11.84 17.78
CA GLY A 288 -3.03 11.12 17.84
C GLY A 288 -3.00 9.96 18.83
N SER A 289 -3.98 9.82 19.73
CA SER A 289 -4.05 8.69 20.68
C SER A 289 -4.54 7.41 19.98
N ILE A 290 -4.24 6.27 20.61
CA ILE A 290 -4.81 4.97 20.25
C ILE A 290 -5.90 4.64 21.27
N VAL A 291 -7.14 4.54 20.80
CA VAL A 291 -8.33 4.31 21.65
C VAL A 291 -8.89 2.91 21.38
N LEU A 292 -9.12 2.14 22.41
CA LEU A 292 -9.85 0.88 22.29
C LEU A 292 -11.35 1.19 22.09
N GLY A 293 -11.89 0.79 20.93
CA GLY A 293 -13.27 1.03 20.57
C GLY A 293 -14.00 -0.25 20.19
N LYS A 294 -15.23 -0.40 20.68
CA LYS A 294 -16.17 -1.46 20.23
C LYS A 294 -16.98 -0.95 19.05
N ILE A 295 -16.95 -1.69 17.94
CA ILE A 295 -17.74 -1.36 16.76
C ILE A 295 -19.21 -1.63 17.01
N THR A 296 -20.02 -0.59 16.94
CA THR A 296 -21.46 -0.62 17.25
C THR A 296 -22.34 -0.61 16.00
N ASP A 297 -21.84 0.01 14.91
CA ASP A 297 -22.58 0.14 13.67
C ASP A 297 -21.64 0.31 12.47
N ALA A 298 -22.17 0.17 11.26
CA ALA A 298 -21.46 0.39 10.00
C ALA A 298 -22.40 0.95 8.92
N ASN A 299 -21.91 1.87 8.11
CA ASN A 299 -22.56 2.28 6.88
C ASN A 299 -21.79 1.76 5.65
N GLU A 300 -22.03 2.31 4.47
CA GLU A 300 -21.34 1.88 3.24
C GLU A 300 -19.86 2.31 3.15
N LYS A 301 -19.40 3.21 4.04
CA LYS A 301 -18.07 3.85 3.94
C LYS A 301 -17.21 3.67 5.19
N GLN A 302 -17.83 3.63 6.37
CA GLN A 302 -17.11 3.70 7.64
C GLN A 302 -17.82 2.91 8.73
N LEU A 303 -17.09 2.63 9.80
CA LEU A 303 -17.57 2.04 11.04
C LEU A 303 -17.95 3.15 12.04
N PHE A 304 -18.76 2.78 13.03
CA PHE A 304 -19.06 3.60 14.20
C PHE A 304 -18.64 2.83 15.46
N ALA A 305 -18.06 3.53 16.43
CA ALA A 305 -17.57 2.90 17.63
C ALA A 305 -17.86 3.73 18.88
N THR A 306 -17.95 3.03 20.01
CA THR A 306 -17.94 3.60 21.35
C THR A 306 -16.63 3.21 22.03
N ALA A 307 -15.97 4.16 22.70
CA ALA A 307 -14.76 3.90 23.48
C ALA A 307 -15.08 3.02 24.70
N ILE A 308 -14.17 2.06 25.01
CA ILE A 308 -14.29 1.14 26.15
C ILE A 308 -13.07 1.21 27.05
#